data_1d9da276b8b7390dd85bf5d3ce6ff593
#
_entry.id   1d9da276b8b7390dd85bf5d3ce6ff593
#
_cell.length_a   1.000
_cell.length_b   1.000
_cell.length_c   1.000
_cell.angle_alpha   90.00
_cell.angle_beta   90.00
_cell.angle_gamma   90.00
#
_symmetry.space_group_name_H-M   'P 1'
#
loop_
_entity.id
_entity.type
_entity.pdbx_description
1 polymer ?
#
loop_
_entity_poly.entity_id
_entity_poly.type
_entity_poly.pdbx_seq_one_letter_code
_entity_poly.pdbx_strand_id
1 'polypeptide(L)'
;MLIAEYAILKRKPDLLVAGINVGENLSTESVMTSGTLGAALTGASQDIPAIAISLQAHRAHVFEARSEVDFGLAADAGRTLAAHTLVRGLPAKVDVLNVNVPMGATVARYKTTRLQRNVFDIRIIERLDPRGNAYFWIGSDFKNSQQPDTDVYALNNGFVSVTPLTLDNTAATDKRSLEEWLKGFDDGPR
;
A
#
# COMPACT_ATOMS: atom_id res chain seq x y z
N MET A 1 -11.11 -10.08 4.06
CA MET A 1 -10.94 -9.73 5.48
C MET A 1 -12.22 -10.00 6.29
N LEU A 2 -13.34 -9.36 6.02
CA LEU A 2 -14.58 -9.48 6.81
C LEU A 2 -15.09 -10.93 7.00
N ILE A 3 -15.05 -11.76 5.95
CA ILE A 3 -15.44 -13.18 6.08
C ILE A 3 -14.55 -13.91 7.08
N ALA A 4 -13.24 -13.65 7.07
CA ALA A 4 -12.32 -14.29 8.01
C ALA A 4 -12.68 -13.90 9.46
N GLU A 5 -12.94 -12.63 9.73
CA GLU A 5 -13.27 -12.15 11.07
C GLU A 5 -14.64 -12.64 11.55
N TYR A 6 -15.68 -12.38 10.77
CA TYR A 6 -17.07 -12.59 11.23
C TYR A 6 -17.59 -14.02 11.04
N ALA A 7 -17.05 -14.78 10.08
CA ALA A 7 -17.54 -16.12 9.78
C ALA A 7 -16.58 -17.24 10.20
N ILE A 8 -15.26 -17.02 10.12
CA ILE A 8 -14.27 -18.09 10.33
C ILE A 8 -13.67 -18.04 11.72
N LEU A 9 -13.11 -16.92 12.15
CA LEU A 9 -12.39 -16.79 13.42
C LEU A 9 -13.30 -16.76 14.65
N LYS A 10 -14.54 -16.26 14.50
CA LYS A 10 -15.53 -16.07 15.57
C LYS A 10 -15.04 -15.22 16.76
N ARG A 11 -13.94 -14.52 16.61
CA ARG A 11 -13.37 -13.55 17.54
C ARG A 11 -12.55 -12.51 16.79
N LYS A 12 -12.41 -11.33 17.35
CA LYS A 12 -11.54 -10.28 16.82
C LYS A 12 -10.07 -10.72 16.97
N PRO A 13 -9.27 -10.69 15.91
CA PRO A 13 -7.83 -10.97 16.00
C PRO A 13 -7.09 -9.79 16.64
N ASP A 14 -5.96 -10.06 17.27
CA ASP A 14 -5.12 -9.06 17.92
C ASP A 14 -4.25 -8.28 16.91
N LEU A 15 -4.04 -8.85 15.72
CA LEU A 15 -3.26 -8.27 14.63
C LEU A 15 -3.70 -8.90 13.30
N LEU A 16 -3.74 -8.08 12.27
CA LEU A 16 -3.86 -8.50 10.87
C LEU A 16 -2.51 -8.33 10.15
N VAL A 17 -2.03 -9.39 9.53
CA VAL A 17 -0.92 -9.32 8.56
C VAL A 17 -1.45 -9.72 7.20
N ALA A 18 -1.48 -8.77 6.24
CA ALA A 18 -1.89 -8.99 4.87
C ALA A 18 -0.65 -9.15 3.96
N GLY A 19 -0.58 -10.21 3.20
CA GLY A 19 0.54 -10.52 2.30
C GLY A 19 1.16 -11.88 2.65
N ILE A 20 2.34 -12.19 2.13
CA ILE A 20 3.29 -11.31 1.42
C ILE A 20 2.86 -11.18 -0.04
N ASN A 21 2.68 -9.95 -0.51
CA ASN A 21 2.36 -9.68 -1.91
C ASN A 21 3.62 -9.78 -2.79
N VAL A 22 3.51 -10.42 -3.95
CA VAL A 22 4.55 -10.37 -4.99
C VAL A 22 4.36 -9.11 -5.81
N GLY A 23 5.32 -8.23 -5.76
CA GLY A 23 5.25 -6.86 -6.29
C GLY A 23 5.04 -5.83 -5.18
N GLU A 24 5.76 -4.74 -5.30
CA GLU A 24 5.69 -3.63 -4.34
C GLU A 24 4.35 -2.89 -4.39
N ASN A 25 3.92 -2.41 -3.24
CA ASN A 25 2.76 -1.54 -3.05
C ASN A 25 3.22 -0.16 -2.57
N LEU A 26 3.82 0.60 -3.48
CA LEU A 26 4.36 1.93 -3.21
C LEU A 26 3.41 3.01 -3.70
N SER A 27 3.54 4.19 -3.13
CA SER A 27 2.84 5.39 -3.57
C SER A 27 1.36 5.49 -3.18
N THR A 28 0.81 6.66 -3.41
CA THR A 28 -0.62 6.92 -3.19
C THR A 28 -1.53 6.08 -4.09
N GLU A 29 -1.07 5.76 -5.31
CA GLU A 29 -1.84 4.94 -6.25
C GLU A 29 -2.03 3.52 -5.75
N SER A 30 -0.99 2.92 -5.16
CA SER A 30 -1.10 1.57 -4.59
C SER A 30 -2.03 1.50 -3.39
N VAL A 31 -2.08 2.55 -2.56
CA VAL A 31 -3.03 2.60 -1.43
C VAL A 31 -4.48 2.50 -1.93
N MET A 32 -4.78 3.11 -3.08
CA MET A 32 -6.13 3.11 -3.65
C MET A 32 -6.49 1.83 -4.41
N THR A 33 -5.51 1.07 -4.89
CA THR A 33 -5.75 -0.04 -5.85
C THR A 33 -5.29 -1.41 -5.37
N SER A 34 -4.42 -1.49 -4.36
CA SER A 34 -3.86 -2.75 -3.87
C SER A 34 -4.87 -3.56 -3.05
N GLY A 35 -5.05 -4.83 -3.40
CA GLY A 35 -5.82 -5.76 -2.58
C GLY A 35 -5.17 -6.07 -1.23
N THR A 36 -3.84 -6.07 -1.14
CA THR A 36 -3.09 -6.28 0.11
C THR A 36 -3.33 -5.13 1.08
N LEU A 37 -3.19 -3.89 0.61
CA LEU A 37 -3.51 -2.71 1.40
C LEU A 37 -5.00 -2.61 1.72
N GLY A 38 -5.86 -2.93 0.77
CA GLY A 38 -7.31 -2.97 0.99
C GLY A 38 -7.71 -3.95 2.10
N ALA A 39 -7.07 -5.12 2.17
CA ALA A 39 -7.30 -6.07 3.26
C ALA A 39 -6.83 -5.51 4.62
N ALA A 40 -5.65 -4.87 4.68
CA ALA A 40 -5.12 -4.26 5.89
C ALA A 40 -5.98 -3.07 6.36
N LEU A 41 -6.34 -2.16 5.46
CA LEU A 41 -7.21 -1.02 5.76
C LEU A 41 -8.62 -1.47 6.20
N THR A 42 -9.17 -2.54 5.60
CA THR A 42 -10.44 -3.12 6.05
C THR A 42 -10.34 -3.67 7.47
N GLY A 43 -9.23 -4.33 7.82
CA GLY A 43 -9.00 -4.79 9.19
C GLY A 43 -8.88 -3.63 10.17
N ALA A 44 -8.11 -2.62 9.81
CA ALA A 44 -7.93 -1.41 10.61
C ALA A 44 -9.25 -0.68 10.85
N SER A 45 -10.17 -0.66 9.86
CA SER A 45 -11.52 -0.08 10.04
C SER A 45 -12.40 -0.84 11.04
N GLN A 46 -11.98 -2.03 11.45
CA GLN A 46 -12.59 -2.82 12.52
C GLN A 46 -11.76 -2.73 13.83
N ASP A 47 -10.93 -1.71 13.98
CA ASP A 47 -10.01 -1.51 15.11
C ASP A 47 -9.03 -2.68 15.32
N ILE A 48 -8.57 -3.32 14.26
CA ILE A 48 -7.54 -4.35 14.29
C ILE A 48 -6.25 -3.72 13.78
N PRO A 49 -5.18 -3.63 14.60
CA PRO A 49 -3.88 -3.18 14.11
C PRO A 49 -3.46 -3.99 12.89
N ALA A 50 -2.95 -3.35 11.84
CA ALA A 50 -2.69 -4.06 10.61
C ALA A 50 -1.31 -3.77 10.01
N ILE A 51 -0.75 -4.79 9.37
CA ILE A 51 0.49 -4.72 8.58
C ILE A 51 0.20 -5.24 7.18
N ALA A 52 0.42 -4.43 6.16
CA ALA A 52 0.46 -4.85 4.78
C ALA A 52 1.92 -5.04 4.36
N ILE A 53 2.28 -6.24 3.92
CA ILE A 53 3.67 -6.54 3.55
C ILE A 53 3.76 -6.98 2.09
N SER A 54 4.74 -6.43 1.38
CA SER A 54 4.98 -6.65 -0.04
C SER A 54 6.47 -6.86 -0.29
N LEU A 55 6.78 -7.74 -1.23
CA LEU A 55 8.14 -7.97 -1.71
C LEU A 55 8.28 -7.39 -3.11
N GLN A 56 9.27 -6.54 -3.33
CA GLN A 56 9.62 -6.07 -4.67
C GLN A 56 9.93 -7.25 -5.58
N ALA A 57 9.35 -7.25 -6.77
CA ALA A 57 9.53 -8.32 -7.73
C ALA A 57 9.71 -7.78 -9.16
N HIS A 58 10.44 -8.50 -9.99
CA HIS A 58 10.44 -8.23 -11.42
C HIS A 58 9.05 -8.48 -12.01
N ARG A 59 8.66 -7.71 -13.02
CA ARG A 59 7.36 -7.88 -13.71
C ARG A 59 7.12 -9.31 -14.20
N ALA A 60 8.17 -10.00 -14.66
CA ALA A 60 8.09 -11.40 -15.04
C ALA A 60 7.57 -12.28 -13.90
N HIS A 61 8.02 -12.06 -12.68
CA HIS A 61 7.61 -12.84 -11.50
C HIS A 61 6.16 -12.61 -11.07
N VAL A 62 5.59 -11.45 -11.38
CA VAL A 62 4.19 -11.13 -11.05
C VAL A 62 3.22 -11.89 -11.95
N PHE A 63 3.61 -12.18 -13.19
CA PHE A 63 2.73 -12.79 -14.20
C PHE A 63 3.09 -14.24 -14.56
N GLU A 64 4.28 -14.71 -14.19
CA GLU A 64 4.74 -16.07 -14.49
C GLU A 64 4.64 -16.96 -13.24
N ALA A 65 3.67 -17.87 -13.25
CA ALA A 65 3.40 -18.80 -12.14
C ALA A 65 4.53 -19.79 -11.79
N ARG A 66 5.71 -19.70 -12.44
CA ARG A 66 6.84 -20.63 -12.31
C ARG A 66 8.14 -20.00 -11.81
N SER A 67 8.14 -18.71 -11.46
CA SER A 67 9.37 -18.08 -10.95
C SER A 67 9.50 -18.37 -9.44
N GLU A 68 10.65 -18.88 -9.04
CA GLU A 68 11.00 -19.00 -7.63
C GLU A 68 11.21 -17.59 -7.05
N VAL A 69 10.35 -17.21 -6.12
CA VAL A 69 10.43 -15.95 -5.38
C VAL A 69 10.92 -16.26 -3.98
N ASP A 70 12.05 -15.67 -3.59
CA ASP A 70 12.55 -15.79 -2.23
C ASP A 70 11.83 -14.80 -1.29
N PHE A 71 10.96 -15.34 -0.45
CA PHE A 71 10.24 -14.56 0.56
C PHE A 71 10.99 -14.45 1.91
N GLY A 72 12.16 -15.02 2.06
CA GLY A 72 12.85 -15.16 3.35
C GLY A 72 12.97 -13.84 4.10
N LEU A 73 13.56 -12.82 3.49
CA LEU A 73 13.72 -11.51 4.13
C LEU A 73 12.37 -10.83 4.44
N ALA A 74 11.39 -10.97 3.53
CA ALA A 74 10.07 -10.38 3.72
C ALA A 74 9.30 -11.08 4.86
N ALA A 75 9.42 -12.39 4.97
CA ALA A 75 8.85 -13.16 6.08
C ALA A 75 9.48 -12.77 7.43
N ASP A 76 10.79 -12.62 7.49
CA ASP A 76 11.50 -12.18 8.69
C ASP A 76 11.17 -10.74 9.09
N ALA A 77 11.05 -9.84 8.12
CA ALA A 77 10.60 -8.47 8.37
C ALA A 77 9.16 -8.45 8.91
N GLY A 78 8.26 -9.20 8.28
CA GLY A 78 6.87 -9.35 8.73
C GLY A 78 6.78 -9.91 10.14
N ARG A 79 7.49 -10.99 10.44
CA ARG A 79 7.55 -11.61 11.78
C ARG A 79 8.05 -10.62 12.83
N THR A 80 9.12 -9.88 12.53
CA THR A 80 9.72 -8.91 13.45
C THR A 80 8.75 -7.77 13.76
N LEU A 81 8.13 -7.19 12.74
CA LEU A 81 7.17 -6.10 12.91
C LEU A 81 5.88 -6.58 13.59
N ALA A 82 5.40 -7.78 13.28
CA ALA A 82 4.23 -8.36 13.92
C ALA A 82 4.46 -8.61 15.42
N ALA A 83 5.59 -9.22 15.79
CA ALA A 83 5.95 -9.42 17.19
C ALA A 83 6.05 -8.11 17.96
N HIS A 84 6.66 -7.09 17.34
CA HIS A 84 6.78 -5.76 17.97
C HIS A 84 5.41 -5.09 18.15
N THR A 85 4.54 -5.18 17.14
CA THR A 85 3.18 -4.62 17.18
C THR A 85 2.31 -5.30 18.22
N LEU A 86 2.39 -6.63 18.37
CA LEU A 86 1.64 -7.37 19.38
C LEU A 86 2.04 -6.98 20.83
N VAL A 87 3.30 -6.62 21.03
CA VAL A 87 3.81 -6.25 22.38
C VAL A 87 3.55 -4.77 22.69
N ARG A 88 3.71 -3.87 21.71
CA ARG A 88 3.73 -2.41 21.95
C ARG A 88 2.54 -1.66 21.34
N GLY A 89 1.75 -2.31 20.49
CA GLY A 89 0.77 -1.65 19.63
C GLY A 89 1.43 -0.87 18.48
N LEU A 90 0.61 -0.27 17.65
CA LEU A 90 1.05 0.71 16.66
C LEU A 90 1.23 2.09 17.31
N PRO A 91 2.09 2.96 16.75
CA PRO A 91 2.20 4.34 17.22
C PRO A 91 0.85 5.08 17.12
N ALA A 92 0.68 6.11 17.97
CA ALA A 92 -0.55 6.92 17.94
C ALA A 92 -0.85 7.46 16.54
N LYS A 93 -2.13 7.39 16.12
CA LYS A 93 -2.63 7.80 14.80
C LYS A 93 -2.12 6.96 13.62
N VAL A 94 -1.57 5.79 13.87
CA VAL A 94 -1.20 4.82 12.84
C VAL A 94 -2.17 3.66 12.91
N ASP A 95 -2.88 3.41 11.81
CA ASP A 95 -3.84 2.32 11.70
C ASP A 95 -3.24 1.12 10.97
N VAL A 96 -2.35 1.38 9.99
CA VAL A 96 -1.70 0.36 9.16
C VAL A 96 -0.23 0.68 8.95
N LEU A 97 0.64 -0.32 8.99
CA LEU A 97 1.99 -0.23 8.43
C LEU A 97 2.00 -0.80 7.02
N ASN A 98 2.33 0.02 6.02
CA ASN A 98 2.63 -0.44 4.67
C ASN A 98 4.12 -0.73 4.56
N VAL A 99 4.47 -2.01 4.41
CA VAL A 99 5.86 -2.50 4.43
C VAL A 99 6.23 -3.02 3.05
N ASN A 100 7.28 -2.46 2.46
CA ASN A 100 7.82 -2.93 1.19
C ASN A 100 9.27 -3.35 1.35
N VAL A 101 9.56 -4.60 0.99
CA VAL A 101 10.88 -5.22 1.13
C VAL A 101 11.57 -5.24 -0.23
N PRO A 102 12.82 -4.74 -0.34
CA PRO A 102 13.54 -4.71 -1.60
C PRO A 102 13.96 -6.11 -2.04
N MET A 103 13.88 -6.36 -3.34
CA MET A 103 14.33 -7.61 -3.95
C MET A 103 15.86 -7.77 -3.83
N GLY A 104 16.30 -8.99 -3.54
CA GLY A 104 17.74 -9.33 -3.47
C GLY A 104 18.48 -8.75 -2.27
N ALA A 105 17.84 -8.04 -1.37
CA ALA A 105 18.45 -7.63 -0.11
C ALA A 105 18.60 -8.84 0.82
N THR A 106 19.75 -8.92 1.49
CA THR A 106 20.07 -10.00 2.44
C THR A 106 19.90 -9.58 3.91
N VAL A 107 19.78 -8.28 4.15
CA VAL A 107 19.63 -7.69 5.49
C VAL A 107 18.53 -6.65 5.48
N ALA A 108 17.61 -6.73 6.43
CA ALA A 108 16.55 -5.74 6.61
C ALA A 108 17.11 -4.44 7.23
N ARG A 109 17.23 -3.39 6.41
CA ARG A 109 17.52 -2.02 6.87
C ARG A 109 16.24 -1.21 6.78
N TYR A 110 15.60 -0.97 7.90
CA TYR A 110 14.31 -0.29 7.95
C TYR A 110 14.44 1.22 7.79
N LYS A 111 13.50 1.81 7.06
CA LYS A 111 13.38 3.26 6.93
C LYS A 111 11.91 3.67 7.02
N THR A 112 11.60 4.59 7.92
CA THR A 112 10.29 5.24 7.96
C THR A 112 10.16 6.17 6.76
N THR A 113 9.05 6.07 6.06
CA THR A 113 8.81 6.77 4.80
C THR A 113 7.42 7.39 4.76
N ARG A 114 7.22 8.28 3.80
CA ARG A 114 5.90 8.74 3.35
C ARG A 114 5.60 8.22 1.95
N LEU A 115 4.35 8.23 1.57
CA LEU A 115 3.94 7.86 0.23
C LEU A 115 4.45 8.87 -0.81
N GLN A 116 5.02 8.37 -1.88
CA GLN A 116 5.29 9.14 -3.09
C GLN A 116 3.98 9.40 -3.83
N ARG A 117 3.85 10.53 -4.51
CA ARG A 117 2.74 10.81 -5.43
C ARG A 117 3.22 10.72 -6.88
N ASN A 118 2.33 10.28 -7.78
CA ASN A 118 2.58 10.25 -9.23
C ASN A 118 3.82 9.44 -9.64
N VAL A 119 3.89 8.18 -9.18
CA VAL A 119 5.05 7.30 -9.50
C VAL A 119 4.90 6.53 -10.81
N PHE A 120 3.69 6.41 -11.34
CA PHE A 120 3.44 5.67 -12.58
C PHE A 120 3.30 6.62 -13.77
N ASP A 121 4.02 6.30 -14.84
CA ASP A 121 3.77 6.83 -16.17
C ASP A 121 2.81 5.88 -16.88
N ILE A 122 1.51 6.22 -16.81
CA ILE A 122 0.44 5.35 -17.28
C ILE A 122 0.31 5.46 -18.80
N ARG A 123 0.28 4.32 -19.46
CA ARG A 123 0.01 4.20 -20.89
C ARG A 123 -1.21 3.31 -21.11
N ILE A 124 -2.15 3.77 -21.91
CA ILE A 124 -3.30 2.98 -22.34
C ILE A 124 -3.00 2.42 -23.73
N ILE A 125 -3.05 1.11 -23.86
CA ILE A 125 -2.79 0.38 -25.11
C ILE A 125 -4.09 -0.29 -25.52
N GLU A 126 -4.66 0.16 -26.62
CA GLU A 126 -5.82 -0.51 -27.23
C GLU A 126 -5.37 -1.76 -27.98
N ARG A 127 -6.11 -2.85 -27.80
CA ARG A 127 -5.92 -4.13 -28.49
C ARG A 127 -7.28 -4.72 -28.87
N LEU A 128 -7.26 -5.67 -29.78
CA LEU A 128 -8.45 -6.44 -30.16
C LEU A 128 -8.34 -7.87 -29.60
N ASP A 129 -9.45 -8.40 -29.10
CA ASP A 129 -9.57 -9.81 -28.76
C ASP A 129 -9.65 -10.67 -30.05
N PRO A 130 -9.59 -12.01 -29.97
CA PRO A 130 -9.73 -12.89 -31.17
C PRO A 130 -11.05 -12.77 -31.90
N ARG A 131 -12.07 -12.12 -31.34
CA ARG A 131 -13.39 -11.87 -31.95
C ARG A 131 -13.52 -10.46 -32.52
N GLY A 132 -12.44 -9.65 -32.42
CA GLY A 132 -12.43 -8.28 -32.96
C GLY A 132 -12.99 -7.22 -32.00
N ASN A 133 -13.27 -7.55 -30.74
CA ASN A 133 -13.70 -6.56 -29.74
C ASN A 133 -12.52 -5.81 -29.17
N ALA A 134 -12.62 -4.49 -29.07
CA ALA A 134 -11.58 -3.68 -28.45
C ALA A 134 -11.52 -3.92 -26.94
N TYR A 135 -10.30 -4.04 -26.41
CA TYR A 135 -10.02 -3.97 -24.99
C TYR A 135 -8.78 -3.09 -24.74
N PHE A 136 -8.70 -2.53 -23.54
CA PHE A 136 -7.62 -1.63 -23.15
C PHE A 136 -6.71 -2.29 -22.16
N TRP A 137 -5.40 -2.26 -22.44
CA TRP A 137 -4.37 -2.71 -21.53
C TRP A 137 -3.74 -1.50 -20.86
N ILE A 138 -3.69 -1.52 -19.52
CA ILE A 138 -3.03 -0.47 -18.76
C ILE A 138 -1.56 -0.87 -18.59
N GLY A 139 -0.69 -0.18 -19.31
CA GLY A 139 0.75 -0.24 -19.11
C GLY A 139 1.20 0.88 -18.18
N SER A 140 2.26 0.64 -17.41
CA SER A 140 2.87 1.68 -16.58
C SER A 140 4.37 1.46 -16.51
N ASP A 141 5.12 2.55 -16.56
CA ASP A 141 6.53 2.57 -16.20
C ASP A 141 6.69 3.25 -14.84
N PHE A 142 7.66 2.80 -14.07
CA PHE A 142 7.89 3.32 -12.72
C PHE A 142 8.82 4.52 -12.78
N LYS A 143 8.41 5.63 -12.17
CA LYS A 143 9.26 6.82 -12.02
C LYS A 143 10.12 6.71 -10.78
N ASN A 144 11.43 6.85 -10.93
CA ASN A 144 12.32 6.91 -9.78
C ASN A 144 12.07 8.19 -8.98
N SER A 145 12.09 8.06 -7.66
CA SER A 145 12.04 9.22 -6.75
C SER A 145 13.44 9.67 -6.37
N GLN A 146 13.66 10.97 -6.38
CA GLN A 146 14.85 11.61 -5.82
C GLN A 146 14.60 12.17 -4.41
N GLN A 147 13.40 11.99 -3.85
CA GLN A 147 13.03 12.48 -2.53
C GLN A 147 13.36 11.44 -1.46
N PRO A 148 14.37 11.68 -0.59
CA PRO A 148 14.92 10.65 0.29
C PRO A 148 13.96 10.11 1.36
N ASP A 149 12.87 10.82 1.64
CA ASP A 149 11.87 10.48 2.66
C ASP A 149 10.71 9.64 2.09
N THR A 150 10.74 9.30 0.79
CA THR A 150 9.66 8.54 0.15
C THR A 150 9.89 7.04 0.17
N ASP A 151 8.80 6.29 0.11
CA ASP A 151 8.76 4.83 0.01
C ASP A 151 9.49 4.32 -1.25
N VAL A 152 9.28 4.98 -2.39
CA VAL A 152 9.96 4.66 -3.65
C VAL A 152 11.47 4.83 -3.54
N TYR A 153 11.93 5.96 -2.99
CA TYR A 153 13.36 6.19 -2.79
C TYR A 153 13.98 5.14 -1.86
N ALA A 154 13.31 4.85 -0.74
CA ALA A 154 13.80 3.88 0.23
C ALA A 154 13.98 2.50 -0.41
N LEU A 155 12.96 2.01 -1.11
CA LEU A 155 13.01 0.70 -1.76
C LEU A 155 14.12 0.62 -2.81
N ASN A 156 14.23 1.63 -3.68
CA ASN A 156 15.26 1.68 -4.73
C ASN A 156 16.70 1.79 -4.19
N ASN A 157 16.85 2.20 -2.91
CA ASN A 157 18.15 2.24 -2.23
C ASN A 157 18.36 1.07 -1.25
N GLY A 158 17.60 -0.01 -1.41
CA GLY A 158 17.77 -1.26 -0.66
C GLY A 158 17.33 -1.18 0.80
N PHE A 159 16.42 -0.26 1.16
CA PHE A 159 15.81 -0.19 2.47
C PHE A 159 14.44 -0.87 2.46
N VAL A 160 14.12 -1.54 3.56
CA VAL A 160 12.75 -1.92 3.87
C VAL A 160 11.98 -0.63 4.18
N SER A 161 11.09 -0.24 3.29
CA SER A 161 10.23 0.93 3.46
C SER A 161 9.10 0.59 4.44
N VAL A 162 8.92 1.40 5.47
CA VAL A 162 7.82 1.30 6.43
C VAL A 162 7.06 2.61 6.43
N THR A 163 5.92 2.63 5.76
CA THR A 163 5.06 3.81 5.64
C THR A 163 3.88 3.69 6.60
N PRO A 164 3.76 4.56 7.60
CA PRO A 164 2.58 4.61 8.46
C PRO A 164 1.39 5.18 7.69
N LEU A 165 0.24 4.51 7.76
CA LEU A 165 -1.00 4.94 7.15
C LEU A 165 -2.07 5.15 8.21
N THR A 166 -2.99 6.08 7.94
CA THR A 166 -4.20 6.31 8.73
C THR A 166 -5.45 6.14 7.86
N LEU A 167 -6.54 5.75 8.48
CA LEU A 167 -7.87 5.70 7.84
C LEU A 167 -8.47 7.09 7.68
N ASP A 168 -8.01 8.07 8.45
CA ASP A 168 -8.48 9.45 8.33
C ASP A 168 -7.85 10.12 7.11
N ASN A 169 -8.63 10.14 6.03
CA ASN A 169 -8.29 10.85 4.80
C ASN A 169 -8.77 12.31 4.79
N THR A 170 -9.24 12.82 5.92
CA THR A 170 -9.65 14.22 6.04
C THR A 170 -8.44 15.12 5.83
N ALA A 171 -8.54 16.02 4.86
CA ALA A 171 -7.45 16.97 4.61
C ALA A 171 -7.25 17.87 5.84
N ALA A 172 -5.98 18.03 6.24
CA ALA A 172 -5.61 19.01 7.26
C ALA A 172 -5.71 20.43 6.66
N THR A 173 -6.94 20.89 6.47
CA THR A 173 -7.22 22.23 5.96
C THR A 173 -7.87 23.08 7.05
N ASP A 174 -7.70 24.39 6.94
CA ASP A 174 -8.46 25.32 7.76
C ASP A 174 -9.94 25.28 7.33
N LYS A 175 -10.82 24.91 8.29
CA LYS A 175 -12.26 24.85 8.05
C LYS A 175 -12.81 26.17 7.53
N ARG A 176 -12.27 27.32 7.99
CA ARG A 176 -12.69 28.65 7.53
C ARG A 176 -12.46 28.82 6.04
N SER A 177 -11.32 28.42 5.52
CA SER A 177 -11.01 28.49 4.09
C SER A 177 -12.02 27.72 3.25
N LEU A 178 -12.44 26.53 3.70
CA LEU A 178 -13.45 25.75 3.00
C LEU A 178 -14.85 26.37 3.15
N GLU A 179 -15.20 26.86 4.34
CA GLU A 179 -16.45 27.56 4.57
C GLU A 179 -16.57 28.84 3.73
N GLU A 180 -15.50 29.59 3.62
CA GLU A 180 -15.44 30.78 2.73
C GLU A 180 -15.60 30.41 1.26
N TRP A 181 -14.96 29.31 0.83
CA TRP A 181 -15.10 28.81 -0.53
C TRP A 181 -16.54 28.35 -0.82
N LEU A 182 -17.21 27.71 0.15
CA LEU A 182 -18.60 27.25 0.02
C LEU A 182 -19.61 28.40 -0.05
N LYS A 183 -19.36 29.54 0.60
CA LYS A 183 -20.27 30.72 0.56
C LYS A 183 -20.49 31.22 -0.88
N GLY A 184 -19.55 30.99 -1.80
CA GLY A 184 -19.70 31.33 -3.21
C GLY A 184 -20.78 30.54 -3.95
N PHE A 185 -21.33 29.47 -3.34
CA PHE A 185 -22.40 28.64 -3.91
C PHE A 185 -23.79 28.94 -3.35
N ASP A 186 -23.86 29.64 -2.21
CA ASP A 186 -25.14 29.97 -1.56
C ASP A 186 -25.96 31.02 -2.32
N ASP A 187 -25.30 31.77 -3.22
CA ASP A 187 -25.94 32.83 -4.03
C ASP A 187 -26.69 32.30 -5.28
N GLY A 188 -26.77 30.97 -5.47
CA GLY A 188 -27.44 30.34 -6.61
C GLY A 188 -26.74 30.58 -7.95
N PRO A 189 -27.12 29.86 -9.03
CA PRO A 189 -26.56 30.13 -10.35
C PRO A 189 -27.02 31.50 -10.84
N ARG A 190 -26.05 32.38 -11.15
CA ARG A 190 -26.28 33.66 -11.84
C ARG A 190 -26.60 33.42 -13.29
#